data_fffd9ad507b2c5e6e124e0f79ab0af7e
#
_entry.id   fffd9ad507b2c5e6e124e0f79ab0af7e
#
_cell.length_a   1.000
_cell.length_b   1.000
_cell.length_c   1.000
_cell.angle_alpha   90.00
_cell.angle_beta   90.00
_cell.angle_gamma   90.00
#
_symmetry.space_group_name_H-M   'P 1'
#
loop_
_entity.id
_entity.type
_entity.pdbx_description
1 polymer ?
#
loop_
_entity_poly.entity_id
_entity_poly.type
_entity_poly.pdbx_seq_one_letter_code
_entity_poly.pdbx_strand_id
1 'polypeptide(L)'
;MAEEEKTELPSAKKIQKAREEGNVPKSMEVVGVLGLLAGLMSIFVFFIWWVDGFSEMYRHVLKDFSLDFSKESVQELFNQLAKDTFLLLLPVLIILVVVAFLSNVLQFGWLFAPKVIEPKFSKINPINGAKNLFSLKKLLDGSLITLKVFLAFFLGFFIFSLFLGELNHAALLNLQGQLLWFKSKALWLISSLLFLFFVLAFIDLVIKRRQYTNSLKMTKQEVKDEYKQQEGNPEIKAKIRQMMVKNATNKMMQEIPKANVVVTNPTHYAVALKFDEEHPVPVVVAKGTDYLAIRIKGIAREHDIEIIENKTLARELYRDVKLNAAIPEELFEAVAIVFAQVAKLEQERQKQKIIKPL
;
A
#
# COMPACT_ATOMS: atom_id res chain seq x y z
N MET A 1 10.81 -26.46 11.89
CA MET A 1 11.35 -25.18 11.47
C MET A 1 11.09 -24.20 12.59
N ALA A 2 12.10 -23.58 13.19
CA ALA A 2 11.88 -22.54 14.18
C ALA A 2 11.17 -21.37 13.49
N GLU A 3 10.01 -20.97 14.01
CA GLU A 3 9.36 -19.74 13.55
C GLU A 3 10.33 -18.58 13.84
N GLU A 4 10.80 -17.93 12.79
CA GLU A 4 11.62 -16.71 12.94
C GLU A 4 10.78 -15.67 13.70
N GLU A 5 11.27 -15.21 14.84
CA GLU A 5 10.60 -14.19 15.64
C GLU A 5 10.47 -12.89 14.85
N LYS A 6 9.24 -12.36 14.82
CA LYS A 6 8.91 -11.08 14.20
C LYS A 6 9.36 -9.92 15.09
N THR A 7 10.58 -9.49 14.94
CA THR A 7 11.21 -8.44 15.76
C THR A 7 11.23 -7.07 15.08
N GLU A 8 11.27 -7.04 13.75
CA GLU A 8 11.45 -5.81 12.99
C GLU A 8 10.14 -4.99 12.89
N LEU A 9 10.26 -3.67 12.85
CA LEU A 9 9.12 -2.78 12.67
C LEU A 9 8.50 -2.95 11.26
N PRO A 10 7.18 -2.76 11.14
CA PRO A 10 6.52 -2.87 9.84
C PRO A 10 6.99 -1.78 8.88
N SER A 11 7.22 -2.15 7.63
CA SER A 11 7.51 -1.20 6.56
C SER A 11 6.29 -0.33 6.21
N ALA A 12 6.51 0.83 5.59
CA ALA A 12 5.45 1.71 5.11
C ALA A 12 4.50 0.98 4.14
N LYS A 13 5.04 0.11 3.27
CA LYS A 13 4.28 -0.71 2.33
C LYS A 13 3.38 -1.72 3.05
N LYS A 14 3.89 -2.40 4.08
CA LYS A 14 3.10 -3.35 4.88
C LYS A 14 1.95 -2.65 5.61
N ILE A 15 2.22 -1.45 6.18
CA ILE A 15 1.18 -0.62 6.81
C ILE A 15 0.14 -0.20 5.78
N GLN A 16 0.55 0.28 4.61
CA GLN A 16 -0.36 0.67 3.55
C GLN A 16 -1.24 -0.51 3.09
N LYS A 17 -0.64 -1.67 2.86
CA LYS A 17 -1.38 -2.89 2.48
C LYS A 17 -2.40 -3.28 3.55
N ALA A 18 -2.02 -3.24 4.83
CA ALA A 18 -2.94 -3.49 5.94
C ALA A 18 -4.12 -2.49 5.94
N ARG A 19 -3.87 -1.21 5.66
CA ARG A 19 -4.92 -0.18 5.52
C ARG A 19 -5.84 -0.47 4.34
N GLU A 20 -5.31 -0.86 3.19
CA GLU A 20 -6.12 -1.24 2.01
C GLU A 20 -7.00 -2.47 2.28
N GLU A 21 -6.56 -3.37 3.15
CA GLU A 21 -7.32 -4.53 3.62
C GLU A 21 -8.30 -4.17 4.77
N GLY A 22 -8.40 -2.89 5.16
CA GLY A 22 -9.26 -2.42 6.23
C GLY A 22 -8.76 -2.74 7.64
N ASN A 23 -7.55 -3.24 7.78
CA ASN A 23 -6.92 -3.51 9.06
C ASN A 23 -6.25 -2.26 9.58
N VAL A 24 -6.87 -1.60 10.57
CA VAL A 24 -6.41 -0.33 11.17
C VAL A 24 -6.52 -0.39 12.69
N PRO A 25 -5.69 0.38 13.43
CA PRO A 25 -5.75 0.43 14.88
C PRO A 25 -6.98 1.23 15.31
N LYS A 26 -8.05 0.56 15.69
CA LYS A 26 -9.29 1.18 16.18
C LYS A 26 -9.66 0.66 17.56
N SER A 27 -10.10 1.58 18.42
CA SER A 27 -10.75 1.28 19.68
C SER A 27 -12.24 1.61 19.58
N MET A 28 -13.08 0.63 19.81
CA MET A 28 -14.54 0.83 19.87
C MET A 28 -14.95 1.56 21.16
N GLU A 29 -14.15 1.44 22.21
CA GLU A 29 -14.37 2.14 23.49
C GLU A 29 -14.31 3.66 23.31
N VAL A 30 -13.36 4.17 22.52
CA VAL A 30 -13.26 5.60 22.21
C VAL A 30 -14.51 6.10 21.47
N VAL A 31 -14.99 5.33 20.48
CA VAL A 31 -16.21 5.66 19.75
C VAL A 31 -17.42 5.66 20.70
N GLY A 32 -17.49 4.66 21.58
CA GLY A 32 -18.55 4.55 22.59
C GLY A 32 -18.58 5.72 23.57
N VAL A 33 -17.43 6.10 24.13
CA VAL A 33 -17.34 7.22 25.10
C VAL A 33 -17.64 8.57 24.45
N LEU A 34 -17.14 8.81 23.23
CA LEU A 34 -17.45 10.05 22.50
C LEU A 34 -18.93 10.10 22.10
N GLY A 35 -19.50 8.96 21.70
CA GLY A 35 -20.93 8.84 21.43
C GLY A 35 -21.78 9.08 22.69
N LEU A 36 -21.40 8.50 23.85
CA LEU A 36 -22.07 8.73 25.12
C LEU A 36 -22.00 10.21 25.53
N LEU A 37 -20.85 10.84 25.42
CA LEU A 37 -20.67 12.27 25.69
C LEU A 37 -21.57 13.12 24.78
N ALA A 38 -21.56 12.84 23.47
CA ALA A 38 -22.39 13.55 22.50
C ALA A 38 -23.89 13.35 22.78
N GLY A 39 -24.30 12.13 23.13
CA GLY A 39 -25.68 11.83 23.52
C GLY A 39 -26.12 12.62 24.76
N LEU A 40 -25.30 12.63 25.80
CA LEU A 40 -25.58 13.42 27.01
C LEU A 40 -25.63 14.94 26.72
N MET A 41 -24.68 15.46 25.96
CA MET A 41 -24.69 16.84 25.51
C MET A 41 -25.96 17.17 24.71
N SER A 42 -26.38 16.26 23.81
CA SER A 42 -27.60 16.42 23.03
C SER A 42 -28.85 16.47 23.91
N ILE A 43 -28.92 15.67 24.98
CA ILE A 43 -30.01 15.73 25.94
C ILE A 43 -30.10 17.12 26.58
N PHE A 44 -28.98 17.70 26.99
CA PHE A 44 -28.96 19.05 27.57
C PHE A 44 -29.39 20.11 26.56
N VAL A 45 -28.88 20.07 25.34
CA VAL A 45 -29.16 21.05 24.29
C VAL A 45 -30.61 20.99 23.83
N PHE A 46 -31.15 19.79 23.62
CA PHE A 46 -32.49 19.60 23.07
C PHE A 46 -33.58 19.39 24.14
N PHE A 47 -33.23 19.48 25.43
CA PHE A 47 -34.17 19.17 26.50
C PHE A 47 -35.49 19.97 26.42
N ILE A 48 -35.40 21.30 26.29
CA ILE A 48 -36.58 22.20 26.23
C ILE A 48 -37.40 21.84 24.97
N TRP A 49 -36.75 21.70 23.82
CA TRP A 49 -37.40 21.35 22.56
C TRP A 49 -38.13 20.00 22.64
N TRP A 50 -37.57 19.03 23.35
CA TRP A 50 -38.27 17.76 23.59
C TRP A 50 -39.46 17.90 24.52
N VAL A 51 -39.34 18.67 25.60
CA VAL A 51 -40.46 18.93 26.50
C VAL A 51 -41.63 19.57 25.75
N ASP A 52 -41.38 20.54 24.89
CA ASP A 52 -42.36 21.21 24.08
C ASP A 52 -42.98 20.23 23.05
N GLY A 53 -42.15 19.49 22.34
CA GLY A 53 -42.62 18.50 21.35
C GLY A 53 -43.46 17.39 21.97
N PHE A 54 -43.04 16.81 23.09
CA PHE A 54 -43.83 15.82 23.80
C PHE A 54 -45.12 16.39 24.37
N SER A 55 -45.11 17.64 24.82
CA SER A 55 -46.35 18.33 25.30
C SER A 55 -47.35 18.55 24.16
N GLU A 56 -46.84 18.84 22.95
CA GLU A 56 -47.70 19.00 21.76
C GLU A 56 -48.28 17.66 21.30
N MET A 57 -47.43 16.62 21.25
CA MET A 57 -47.89 15.25 20.96
C MET A 57 -48.96 14.81 21.96
N TYR A 58 -48.75 15.06 23.25
CA TYR A 58 -49.74 14.75 24.28
C TYR A 58 -51.07 15.50 24.07
N ARG A 59 -51.03 16.78 23.71
CA ARG A 59 -52.24 17.55 23.40
C ARG A 59 -52.97 17.02 22.19
N HIS A 60 -52.26 16.57 21.12
CA HIS A 60 -52.85 15.94 19.94
C HIS A 60 -53.62 14.64 20.34
N VAL A 61 -52.95 13.76 21.09
CA VAL A 61 -53.57 12.54 21.59
C VAL A 61 -54.84 12.83 22.35
N LEU A 62 -54.84 13.83 23.25
CA LEU A 62 -56.05 14.17 24.04
C LEU A 62 -57.20 14.74 23.18
N LYS A 63 -56.89 15.49 22.12
CA LYS A 63 -57.91 16.00 21.21
C LYS A 63 -58.53 14.91 20.37
N ASP A 64 -57.72 14.03 19.80
CA ASP A 64 -58.16 12.97 18.91
C ASP A 64 -58.88 11.85 19.68
N PHE A 65 -58.51 11.63 20.94
CA PHE A 65 -59.16 10.69 21.84
C PHE A 65 -60.63 11.00 22.12
N SER A 66 -61.07 12.25 21.82
CA SER A 66 -62.44 12.69 22.03
C SER A 66 -63.35 12.47 20.81
N LEU A 67 -62.83 12.05 19.64
CA LEU A 67 -63.58 12.19 18.39
C LEU A 67 -64.10 10.91 17.77
N ASP A 68 -63.39 9.86 17.68
CA ASP A 68 -63.86 8.57 17.15
C ASP A 68 -62.79 7.47 17.25
N PHE A 69 -63.19 6.25 17.69
CA PHE A 69 -62.31 5.08 17.75
C PHE A 69 -62.40 4.19 16.52
N SER A 70 -62.54 4.80 15.34
CA SER A 70 -62.42 4.00 14.11
C SER A 70 -61.01 3.47 13.91
N LYS A 71 -60.85 2.35 13.21
CA LYS A 71 -59.58 1.77 12.88
C LYS A 71 -58.69 2.74 12.12
N GLU A 72 -59.29 3.52 11.25
CA GLU A 72 -58.67 4.53 10.41
C GLU A 72 -58.09 5.66 11.28
N SER A 73 -58.85 6.18 12.21
CA SER A 73 -58.43 7.27 13.11
C SER A 73 -57.28 6.84 14.02
N VAL A 74 -57.32 5.61 14.56
CA VAL A 74 -56.22 5.03 15.36
C VAL A 74 -54.97 4.85 14.53
N GLN A 75 -55.06 4.39 13.28
CA GLN A 75 -53.92 4.23 12.38
C GLN A 75 -53.32 5.58 12.02
N GLU A 76 -54.12 6.60 11.78
CA GLU A 76 -53.68 7.94 11.44
C GLU A 76 -52.96 8.60 12.62
N LEU A 77 -53.49 8.50 13.82
CA LEU A 77 -52.85 8.96 15.06
C LEU A 77 -51.51 8.25 15.29
N PHE A 78 -51.44 6.92 15.11
CA PHE A 78 -50.21 6.18 15.23
C PHE A 78 -49.12 6.64 14.25
N ASN A 79 -49.49 6.84 12.98
CA ASN A 79 -48.58 7.30 11.95
C ASN A 79 -48.05 8.72 12.27
N GLN A 80 -48.94 9.60 12.76
CA GLN A 80 -48.55 10.95 13.16
C GLN A 80 -47.60 10.93 14.35
N LEU A 81 -47.93 10.21 15.41
CA LEU A 81 -47.04 10.07 16.59
C LEU A 81 -45.68 9.45 16.23
N ALA A 82 -45.67 8.46 15.35
CA ALA A 82 -44.41 7.86 14.87
C ALA A 82 -43.55 8.87 14.10
N LYS A 83 -44.18 9.66 13.23
CA LYS A 83 -43.51 10.73 12.47
C LYS A 83 -42.94 11.81 13.41
N ASP A 84 -43.75 12.30 14.35
CA ASP A 84 -43.35 13.37 15.27
C ASP A 84 -42.23 12.89 16.21
N THR A 85 -42.33 11.67 16.73
CA THR A 85 -41.25 11.02 17.53
C THR A 85 -39.99 10.92 16.70
N PHE A 86 -40.04 10.47 15.45
CA PHE A 86 -38.90 10.38 14.57
C PHE A 86 -38.23 11.73 14.35
N LEU A 87 -39.01 12.77 14.08
CA LEU A 87 -38.52 14.14 13.89
C LEU A 87 -37.90 14.72 15.16
N LEU A 88 -38.44 14.41 16.34
CA LEU A 88 -37.85 14.81 17.64
C LEU A 88 -36.52 14.10 17.92
N LEU A 89 -36.34 12.88 17.49
CA LEU A 89 -35.10 12.12 17.70
C LEU A 89 -34.04 12.37 16.61
N LEU A 90 -34.45 12.79 15.42
CA LEU A 90 -33.60 12.92 14.24
C LEU A 90 -32.33 13.76 14.47
N PRO A 91 -32.38 14.94 15.11
CA PRO A 91 -31.16 15.74 15.36
C PRO A 91 -30.13 15.00 16.19
N VAL A 92 -30.56 14.28 17.23
CA VAL A 92 -29.65 13.50 18.07
C VAL A 92 -29.07 12.32 17.32
N LEU A 93 -29.87 11.60 16.51
CA LEU A 93 -29.39 10.52 15.68
C LEU A 93 -28.32 11.02 14.68
N ILE A 94 -28.53 12.15 14.05
CA ILE A 94 -27.54 12.77 13.15
C ILE A 94 -26.25 13.09 13.90
N ILE A 95 -26.33 13.72 15.08
CA ILE A 95 -25.15 14.05 15.89
C ILE A 95 -24.40 12.77 16.25
N LEU A 96 -25.07 11.71 16.68
CA LEU A 96 -24.43 10.44 17.04
C LEU A 96 -23.74 9.79 15.83
N VAL A 97 -24.37 9.81 14.66
CA VAL A 97 -23.76 9.29 13.42
C VAL A 97 -22.51 10.09 13.05
N VAL A 98 -22.61 11.42 13.10
CA VAL A 98 -21.47 12.32 12.80
C VAL A 98 -20.32 12.09 13.80
N VAL A 99 -20.63 12.01 15.09
CA VAL A 99 -19.62 11.76 16.13
C VAL A 99 -18.99 10.38 15.98
N ALA A 100 -19.77 9.35 15.69
CA ALA A 100 -19.25 8.01 15.44
C ALA A 100 -18.32 7.99 14.22
N PHE A 101 -18.70 8.67 13.13
CA PHE A 101 -17.87 8.81 11.94
C PHE A 101 -16.57 9.55 12.24
N LEU A 102 -16.66 10.75 12.83
CA LEU A 102 -15.50 11.57 13.18
C LEU A 102 -14.56 10.86 14.17
N SER A 103 -15.11 10.15 15.15
CA SER A 103 -14.33 9.36 16.11
C SER A 103 -13.45 8.30 15.44
N ASN A 104 -13.94 7.66 14.39
CA ASN A 104 -13.16 6.71 13.61
C ASN A 104 -12.11 7.43 12.76
N VAL A 105 -12.47 8.52 12.07
CA VAL A 105 -11.53 9.31 11.26
C VAL A 105 -10.39 9.88 12.11
N LEU A 106 -10.66 10.34 13.32
CA LEU A 106 -9.64 10.84 14.26
C LEU A 106 -8.67 9.74 14.73
N GLN A 107 -9.11 8.49 14.82
CA GLN A 107 -8.27 7.39 15.29
C GLN A 107 -7.26 6.90 14.24
N PHE A 108 -7.67 6.75 12.98
CA PHE A 108 -6.84 6.13 11.93
C PHE A 108 -6.83 6.90 10.60
N GLY A 109 -7.43 8.12 10.57
CA GLY A 109 -7.51 8.96 9.38
C GLY A 109 -8.58 8.50 8.39
N TRP A 110 -8.64 9.20 7.26
CA TRP A 110 -9.53 8.83 6.17
C TRP A 110 -9.12 7.48 5.57
N LEU A 111 -10.07 6.55 5.45
CA LEU A 111 -9.84 5.23 4.90
C LEU A 111 -10.97 4.84 3.96
N PHE A 112 -10.60 4.51 2.71
CA PHE A 112 -11.50 3.91 1.75
C PHE A 112 -10.93 2.55 1.35
N ALA A 113 -11.55 1.47 1.82
CA ALA A 113 -11.07 0.10 1.63
C ALA A 113 -12.18 -0.78 1.01
N PRO A 114 -12.44 -0.68 -0.30
CA PRO A 114 -13.51 -1.41 -0.97
C PRO A 114 -13.34 -2.93 -0.91
N LYS A 115 -12.10 -3.42 -0.82
CA LYS A 115 -11.78 -4.86 -0.66
C LYS A 115 -12.39 -5.50 0.59
N VAL A 116 -12.80 -4.70 1.58
CA VAL A 116 -13.44 -5.22 2.80
C VAL A 116 -14.88 -5.66 2.54
N ILE A 117 -15.54 -5.07 1.53
CA ILE A 117 -16.94 -5.33 1.17
C ILE A 117 -17.05 -6.64 0.36
N GLU A 118 -15.95 -7.14 -0.21
CA GLU A 118 -15.96 -8.39 -0.96
C GLU A 118 -16.42 -9.56 -0.07
N PRO A 119 -17.40 -10.37 -0.53
CA PRO A 119 -17.91 -11.49 0.24
C PRO A 119 -16.85 -12.57 0.42
N LYS A 120 -16.48 -12.82 1.67
CA LYS A 120 -15.50 -13.87 2.04
C LYS A 120 -16.24 -15.08 2.62
N PHE A 121 -16.60 -16.04 1.78
CA PHE A 121 -17.33 -17.25 2.18
C PHE A 121 -16.61 -18.05 3.29
N SER A 122 -15.29 -17.95 3.37
CA SER A 122 -14.51 -18.58 4.47
C SER A 122 -14.88 -18.04 5.87
N LYS A 123 -15.44 -16.85 5.98
CA LYS A 123 -15.88 -16.26 7.25
C LYS A 123 -17.26 -16.77 7.71
N ILE A 124 -18.02 -17.40 6.82
CA ILE A 124 -19.38 -17.91 7.09
C ILE A 124 -19.35 -19.35 7.63
N ASN A 125 -18.16 -19.98 7.68
CA ASN A 125 -18.03 -21.35 8.18
C ASN A 125 -18.34 -21.42 9.69
N PRO A 126 -19.43 -22.13 10.12
CA PRO A 126 -19.85 -22.18 11.51
C PRO A 126 -18.85 -22.90 12.43
N ILE A 127 -18.09 -23.86 11.90
CA ILE A 127 -17.07 -24.61 12.67
C ILE A 127 -15.94 -23.66 13.07
N ASN A 128 -15.46 -22.82 12.16
CA ASN A 128 -14.44 -21.82 12.44
C ASN A 128 -14.97 -20.72 13.37
N GLY A 129 -16.26 -20.38 13.25
CA GLY A 129 -16.94 -19.47 14.16
C GLY A 129 -16.96 -20.00 15.59
N ALA A 130 -17.38 -21.24 15.80
CA ALA A 130 -17.41 -21.89 17.11
C ALA A 130 -16.01 -21.99 17.74
N LYS A 131 -15.00 -22.42 16.99
CA LYS A 131 -13.61 -22.48 17.46
C LYS A 131 -13.07 -21.12 17.88
N ASN A 132 -13.44 -20.06 17.16
CA ASN A 132 -13.03 -18.69 17.50
C ASN A 132 -13.71 -18.20 18.79
N LEU A 133 -14.99 -18.54 19.05
CA LEU A 133 -15.71 -18.16 20.26
C LEU A 133 -15.06 -18.74 21.53
N PHE A 134 -14.57 -19.98 21.47
CA PHE A 134 -13.91 -20.67 22.59
C PHE A 134 -12.37 -20.47 22.56
N SER A 135 -11.84 -19.52 21.82
CA SER A 135 -10.41 -19.22 21.82
C SER A 135 -10.00 -18.51 23.12
N LEU A 136 -8.77 -18.79 23.63
CA LEU A 136 -8.20 -18.10 24.79
C LEU A 136 -8.23 -16.58 24.63
N LYS A 137 -8.01 -16.10 23.40
CA LYS A 137 -8.10 -14.66 23.09
C LYS A 137 -9.49 -14.10 23.35
N LYS A 138 -10.55 -14.80 22.94
CA LYS A 138 -11.93 -14.37 23.18
C LYS A 138 -12.34 -14.46 24.66
N LEU A 139 -11.83 -15.44 25.39
CA LEU A 139 -12.01 -15.52 26.83
C LEU A 139 -11.35 -14.35 27.55
N LEU A 140 -10.12 -13.97 27.16
CA LEU A 140 -9.45 -12.79 27.70
C LEU A 140 -10.19 -11.49 27.34
N ASP A 141 -10.63 -11.34 26.09
CA ASP A 141 -11.44 -10.18 25.68
C ASP A 141 -12.73 -10.09 26.51
N GLY A 142 -13.42 -11.23 26.73
CA GLY A 142 -14.62 -11.31 27.55
C GLY A 142 -14.37 -10.97 29.02
N SER A 143 -13.27 -11.47 29.62
CA SER A 143 -12.90 -11.15 31.01
C SER A 143 -12.59 -9.66 31.20
N LEU A 144 -11.96 -9.02 30.21
CA LEU A 144 -11.71 -7.57 30.23
C LEU A 144 -13.02 -6.77 30.18
N ILE A 145 -13.98 -7.18 29.37
CA ILE A 145 -15.32 -6.56 29.32
C ILE A 145 -16.01 -6.70 30.68
N THR A 146 -16.02 -7.90 31.25
CA THR A 146 -16.60 -8.17 32.58
C THR A 146 -15.96 -7.30 33.66
N LEU A 147 -14.64 -7.15 33.64
CA LEU A 147 -13.92 -6.30 34.58
C LEU A 147 -14.35 -4.82 34.44
N LYS A 148 -14.51 -4.31 33.21
CA LYS A 148 -14.99 -2.93 32.97
C LYS A 148 -16.38 -2.70 33.53
N VAL A 149 -17.30 -3.66 33.29
CA VAL A 149 -18.66 -3.60 33.83
C VAL A 149 -18.65 -3.63 35.37
N PHE A 150 -17.81 -4.48 35.93
CA PHE A 150 -17.66 -4.54 37.40
C PHE A 150 -17.12 -3.22 37.98
N LEU A 151 -16.10 -2.62 37.34
CA LEU A 151 -15.56 -1.34 37.77
C LEU A 151 -16.60 -0.23 37.69
N ALA A 152 -17.37 -0.17 36.59
CA ALA A 152 -18.43 0.83 36.45
C ALA A 152 -19.55 0.64 37.49
N PHE A 153 -19.96 -0.60 37.72
CA PHE A 153 -20.96 -0.92 38.76
C PHE A 153 -20.46 -0.58 40.17
N PHE A 154 -19.22 -0.96 40.47
CA PHE A 154 -18.61 -0.69 41.77
C PHE A 154 -18.50 0.82 42.03
N LEU A 155 -18.01 1.59 41.04
CA LEU A 155 -17.92 3.06 41.16
C LEU A 155 -19.30 3.69 41.32
N GLY A 156 -20.27 3.25 40.51
CA GLY A 156 -21.65 3.74 40.57
C GLY A 156 -22.29 3.44 41.92
N PHE A 157 -22.13 2.22 42.44
CA PHE A 157 -22.62 1.83 43.75
C PHE A 157 -21.95 2.58 44.88
N PHE A 158 -20.62 2.74 44.79
CA PHE A 158 -19.86 3.51 45.79
C PHE A 158 -20.35 4.97 45.86
N ILE A 159 -20.47 5.65 44.71
CA ILE A 159 -20.97 7.05 44.67
C ILE A 159 -22.42 7.10 45.16
N PHE A 160 -23.27 6.16 44.74
CA PHE A 160 -24.65 6.12 45.22
C PHE A 160 -24.72 5.91 46.75
N SER A 161 -23.89 5.07 47.35
CA SER A 161 -23.84 4.87 48.78
C SER A 161 -23.48 6.10 49.57
N LEU A 162 -22.63 7.01 49.00
CA LEU A 162 -22.33 8.30 49.58
C LEU A 162 -23.56 9.23 49.61
N PHE A 163 -24.44 9.11 48.61
CA PHE A 163 -25.65 9.92 48.54
C PHE A 163 -26.73 9.47 49.48
N LEU A 164 -26.75 8.20 49.89
CA LEU A 164 -27.72 7.67 50.86
C LEU A 164 -27.68 8.39 52.18
N GLY A 165 -26.49 8.80 52.67
CA GLY A 165 -26.32 9.58 53.87
C GLY A 165 -26.98 10.97 53.84
N GLU A 166 -27.16 11.53 52.66
CA GLU A 166 -27.77 12.86 52.47
C GLU A 166 -29.29 12.78 52.18
N LEU A 167 -29.83 11.58 51.92
CA LEU A 167 -31.22 11.38 51.49
C LEU A 167 -32.24 11.94 52.50
N ASN A 168 -31.99 11.73 53.80
CA ASN A 168 -32.87 12.25 54.88
C ASN A 168 -32.93 13.79 54.87
N HIS A 169 -31.83 14.45 54.61
CA HIS A 169 -31.80 15.92 54.50
C HIS A 169 -32.50 16.41 53.26
N ALA A 170 -32.29 15.72 52.15
CA ALA A 170 -32.95 16.04 50.86
C ALA A 170 -34.47 15.89 50.96
N ALA A 171 -34.98 14.88 51.71
CA ALA A 171 -36.40 14.69 51.91
C ALA A 171 -37.10 15.82 52.68
N LEU A 172 -36.37 16.56 53.48
CA LEU A 172 -36.89 17.73 54.22
C LEU A 172 -36.91 19.02 53.44
N LEU A 173 -36.31 19.05 52.23
CA LEU A 173 -36.33 20.18 51.35
C LEU A 173 -37.69 20.37 50.65
N ASN A 174 -37.98 21.63 50.23
CA ASN A 174 -39.10 21.86 49.33
C ASN A 174 -38.87 21.16 47.97
N LEU A 175 -39.89 21.04 47.15
CA LEU A 175 -39.83 20.36 45.87
C LEU A 175 -38.68 20.88 44.99
N GLN A 176 -38.49 22.18 44.91
CA GLN A 176 -37.42 22.80 44.15
C GLN A 176 -36.04 22.39 44.67
N GLY A 177 -35.84 22.37 45.99
CA GLY A 177 -34.62 21.90 46.62
C GLY A 177 -34.34 20.43 46.36
N GLN A 178 -35.37 19.57 46.43
CA GLN A 178 -35.24 18.14 46.09
C GLN A 178 -34.80 17.94 44.62
N LEU A 179 -35.39 18.68 43.67
CA LEU A 179 -35.02 18.64 42.28
C LEU A 179 -33.57 19.10 42.04
N LEU A 180 -33.14 20.18 42.68
CA LEU A 180 -31.76 20.68 42.60
C LEU A 180 -30.77 19.70 43.19
N TRP A 181 -31.10 19.09 44.34
CA TRP A 181 -30.27 18.05 44.97
C TRP A 181 -30.12 16.84 44.00
N PHE A 182 -31.25 16.32 43.50
CA PHE A 182 -31.24 15.20 42.54
C PHE A 182 -30.41 15.52 41.30
N LYS A 183 -30.63 16.67 40.67
CA LYS A 183 -29.86 17.14 39.52
C LYS A 183 -28.36 17.17 39.83
N SER A 184 -27.96 17.71 40.97
CA SER A 184 -26.54 17.76 41.38
C SER A 184 -25.94 16.38 41.53
N LYS A 185 -26.64 15.44 42.21
CA LYS A 185 -26.17 14.08 42.44
C LYS A 185 -26.13 13.24 41.14
N ALA A 186 -27.12 13.42 40.29
CA ALA A 186 -27.14 12.78 38.96
C ALA A 186 -25.94 13.27 38.12
N LEU A 187 -25.67 14.57 38.10
CA LEU A 187 -24.53 15.14 37.37
C LEU A 187 -23.19 14.62 37.91
N TRP A 188 -23.07 14.48 39.22
CA TRP A 188 -21.87 13.93 39.86
C TRP A 188 -21.66 12.47 39.47
N LEU A 189 -22.70 11.66 39.53
CA LEU A 189 -22.65 10.24 39.13
C LEU A 189 -22.28 10.10 37.64
N ILE A 190 -22.99 10.82 36.77
CA ILE A 190 -22.77 10.78 35.32
C ILE A 190 -21.34 11.22 34.97
N SER A 191 -20.85 12.33 35.53
CA SER A 191 -19.50 12.81 35.24
C SER A 191 -18.41 11.88 35.75
N SER A 192 -18.60 11.24 36.90
CA SER A 192 -17.67 10.27 37.45
C SER A 192 -17.60 8.99 36.60
N LEU A 193 -18.74 8.49 36.12
CA LEU A 193 -18.80 7.35 35.21
C LEU A 193 -18.20 7.69 33.84
N LEU A 194 -18.48 8.88 33.31
CA LEU A 194 -17.88 9.36 32.07
C LEU A 194 -16.36 9.43 32.19
N PHE A 195 -15.85 9.95 33.29
CA PHE A 195 -14.42 10.02 33.54
C PHE A 195 -13.80 8.61 33.57
N LEU A 196 -14.42 7.68 34.29
CA LEU A 196 -13.99 6.28 34.30
C LEU A 196 -13.94 5.69 32.88
N PHE A 197 -15.02 5.83 32.11
CA PHE A 197 -15.06 5.33 30.74
C PHE A 197 -14.03 6.00 29.83
N PHE A 198 -13.77 7.29 30.01
CA PHE A 198 -12.72 8.00 29.28
C PHE A 198 -11.33 7.41 29.57
N VAL A 199 -11.01 7.14 30.83
CA VAL A 199 -9.75 6.50 31.23
C VAL A 199 -9.64 5.10 30.62
N LEU A 200 -10.70 4.30 30.72
CA LEU A 200 -10.73 2.95 30.13
C LEU A 200 -10.59 2.96 28.62
N ALA A 201 -11.24 3.89 27.94
CA ALA A 201 -11.12 4.07 26.48
C ALA A 201 -9.70 4.49 26.05
N PHE A 202 -9.07 5.36 26.82
CA PHE A 202 -7.69 5.77 26.57
C PHE A 202 -6.71 4.59 26.70
N ILE A 203 -6.87 3.79 27.78
CA ILE A 203 -6.07 2.57 27.98
C ILE A 203 -6.30 1.58 26.82
N ASP A 204 -7.56 1.35 26.44
CA ASP A 204 -7.89 0.45 25.32
C ASP A 204 -7.27 0.93 24.00
N LEU A 205 -7.31 2.23 23.72
CA LEU A 205 -6.69 2.82 22.53
C LEU A 205 -5.19 2.53 22.47
N VAL A 206 -4.48 2.71 23.59
CA VAL A 206 -3.03 2.44 23.67
C VAL A 206 -2.74 0.96 23.44
N ILE A 207 -3.52 0.08 24.09
CA ILE A 207 -3.39 -1.37 23.94
C ILE A 207 -3.65 -1.77 22.47
N LYS A 208 -4.72 -1.29 21.85
CA LYS A 208 -5.08 -1.60 20.45
C LYS A 208 -4.03 -1.11 19.46
N ARG A 209 -3.46 0.09 19.66
CA ARG A 209 -2.34 0.59 18.85
C ARG A 209 -1.10 -0.30 18.95
N ARG A 210 -0.73 -0.71 20.17
CA ARG A 210 0.40 -1.64 20.38
C ARG A 210 0.14 -3.00 19.75
N GLN A 211 -1.05 -3.58 19.94
CA GLN A 211 -1.44 -4.86 19.34
C GLN A 211 -1.39 -4.79 17.81
N TYR A 212 -1.87 -3.70 17.22
CA TYR A 212 -1.82 -3.46 15.77
C TYR A 212 -0.36 -3.42 15.27
N THR A 213 0.49 -2.62 15.88
CA THR A 213 1.91 -2.55 15.50
C THR A 213 2.59 -3.91 15.65
N ASN A 214 2.35 -4.62 16.75
CA ASN A 214 2.92 -5.95 16.97
C ASN A 214 2.42 -6.98 15.95
N SER A 215 1.15 -6.91 15.54
CA SER A 215 0.60 -7.83 14.53
C SER A 215 1.20 -7.63 13.12
N LEU A 216 1.74 -6.44 12.85
CA LEU A 216 2.38 -6.09 11.58
C LEU A 216 3.90 -6.24 11.60
N LYS A 217 4.52 -6.58 12.75
CA LYS A 217 5.96 -6.81 12.81
C LYS A 217 6.43 -7.83 11.77
N MET A 218 7.66 -7.68 11.33
CA MET A 218 8.29 -8.44 10.26
C MET A 218 9.44 -9.28 10.79
N THR A 219 9.74 -10.39 10.11
CA THR A 219 11.01 -11.08 10.29
C THR A 219 12.11 -10.33 9.53
N LYS A 220 13.36 -10.54 9.89
CA LYS A 220 14.51 -9.98 9.14
C LYS A 220 14.51 -10.42 7.67
N GLN A 221 14.04 -11.64 7.41
CA GLN A 221 13.94 -12.17 6.06
C GLN A 221 12.84 -11.45 5.26
N GLU A 222 11.65 -11.23 5.85
CA GLU A 222 10.57 -10.46 5.21
C GLU A 222 11.02 -9.05 4.81
N VAL A 223 11.78 -8.35 5.69
CA VAL A 223 12.33 -7.02 5.39
C VAL A 223 13.30 -7.09 4.22
N LYS A 224 14.22 -8.06 4.21
CA LYS A 224 15.19 -8.24 3.13
C LYS A 224 14.53 -8.53 1.78
N ASP A 225 13.48 -9.35 1.80
CA ASP A 225 12.75 -9.70 0.57
C ASP A 225 11.92 -8.51 0.05
N GLU A 226 11.36 -7.69 0.94
CA GLU A 226 10.67 -6.46 0.55
C GLU A 226 11.63 -5.43 -0.07
N TYR A 227 12.84 -5.26 0.49
CA TYR A 227 13.89 -4.44 -0.12
C TYR A 227 14.27 -4.92 -1.52
N LYS A 228 14.45 -6.25 -1.69
CA LYS A 228 14.74 -6.83 -3.02
C LYS A 228 13.59 -6.59 -4.03
N GLN A 229 12.35 -6.57 -3.55
CA GLN A 229 11.21 -6.28 -4.43
C GLN A 229 11.11 -4.81 -4.83
N GLN A 230 11.53 -3.88 -3.96
CA GLN A 230 11.49 -2.44 -4.24
C GLN A 230 12.65 -1.99 -5.14
N GLU A 231 13.87 -2.42 -4.85
CA GLU A 231 15.08 -1.98 -5.56
C GLU A 231 15.43 -2.88 -6.76
N GLY A 232 14.77 -4.03 -6.87
CA GLY A 232 15.13 -5.10 -7.79
C GLY A 232 16.28 -5.96 -7.24
N ASN A 233 16.27 -7.24 -7.57
CA ASN A 233 17.35 -8.14 -7.16
C ASN A 233 18.66 -7.76 -7.90
N PRO A 234 19.75 -7.38 -7.18
CA PRO A 234 21.01 -7.00 -7.81
C PRO A 234 21.59 -8.12 -8.68
N GLU A 235 21.38 -9.38 -8.32
CA GLU A 235 21.79 -10.54 -9.11
C GLU A 235 21.05 -10.62 -10.47
N ILE A 236 19.76 -10.29 -10.47
CA ILE A 236 18.96 -10.24 -11.72
C ILE A 236 19.45 -9.08 -12.58
N LYS A 237 19.68 -7.90 -12.01
CA LYS A 237 20.27 -6.76 -12.74
C LYS A 237 21.63 -7.09 -13.35
N ALA A 238 22.50 -7.77 -12.58
CA ALA A 238 23.80 -8.22 -13.08
C ALA A 238 23.64 -9.22 -14.21
N LYS A 239 22.75 -10.20 -14.08
CA LYS A 239 22.48 -11.21 -15.10
C LYS A 239 21.89 -10.61 -16.39
N ILE A 240 20.98 -9.65 -16.26
CA ILE A 240 20.43 -8.91 -17.40
C ILE A 240 21.55 -8.16 -18.12
N ARG A 241 22.44 -7.44 -17.38
CA ARG A 241 23.58 -6.74 -17.97
C ARG A 241 24.52 -7.69 -18.70
N GLN A 242 24.83 -8.84 -18.13
CA GLN A 242 25.65 -9.86 -18.80
C GLN A 242 25.01 -10.37 -20.07
N MET A 243 23.70 -10.65 -20.04
CA MET A 243 22.95 -11.08 -21.24
C MET A 243 22.94 -9.99 -22.31
N MET A 244 22.78 -8.72 -21.94
CA MET A 244 22.82 -7.59 -22.91
C MET A 244 24.18 -7.51 -23.59
N VAL A 245 25.29 -7.59 -22.82
CA VAL A 245 26.66 -7.58 -23.38
C VAL A 245 26.87 -8.77 -24.30
N LYS A 246 26.46 -9.97 -23.89
CA LYS A 246 26.56 -11.17 -24.71
C LYS A 246 25.77 -11.07 -26.02
N ASN A 247 24.54 -10.58 -25.95
CA ASN A 247 23.69 -10.40 -27.13
C ASN A 247 24.27 -9.33 -28.09
N ALA A 248 24.77 -8.20 -27.54
CA ALA A 248 25.41 -7.17 -28.34
C ALA A 248 26.66 -7.72 -29.04
N THR A 249 27.49 -8.48 -28.31
CA THR A 249 28.68 -9.13 -28.90
C THR A 249 28.31 -10.15 -29.95
N ASN A 250 27.28 -10.98 -29.73
CA ASN A 250 26.84 -11.97 -30.73
C ASN A 250 26.30 -11.26 -31.98
N LYS A 251 25.51 -10.18 -31.84
CA LYS A 251 25.00 -9.40 -32.97
C LYS A 251 26.15 -8.79 -33.76
N MET A 252 27.16 -8.23 -33.06
CA MET A 252 28.37 -7.70 -33.69
C MET A 252 29.12 -8.81 -34.51
N MET A 253 29.25 -9.99 -33.94
CA MET A 253 29.89 -11.11 -34.66
C MET A 253 29.14 -11.58 -35.92
N GLN A 254 27.81 -11.47 -35.91
CA GLN A 254 26.95 -11.79 -37.08
C GLN A 254 27.11 -10.78 -38.24
N GLU A 255 27.60 -9.58 -37.98
CA GLU A 255 27.86 -8.58 -39.03
C GLU A 255 29.23 -8.77 -39.70
N ILE A 256 30.15 -9.54 -39.13
CA ILE A 256 31.48 -9.76 -39.69
C ILE A 256 31.42 -10.38 -41.09
N PRO A 257 30.57 -11.40 -41.42
CA PRO A 257 30.46 -11.94 -42.74
C PRO A 257 30.10 -10.95 -43.83
N LYS A 258 29.57 -9.77 -43.48
CA LYS A 258 29.21 -8.67 -44.41
C LYS A 258 30.32 -7.63 -44.57
N ALA A 259 31.44 -7.80 -43.87
CA ALA A 259 32.57 -6.90 -43.98
C ALA A 259 33.40 -7.21 -45.25
N ASN A 260 34.01 -6.17 -45.83
CA ASN A 260 34.90 -6.30 -46.96
C ASN A 260 36.33 -6.57 -46.55
N VAL A 261 36.74 -6.14 -45.38
CA VAL A 261 38.10 -6.30 -44.87
C VAL A 261 38.15 -6.25 -43.35
N VAL A 262 39.11 -6.98 -42.78
CA VAL A 262 39.45 -6.86 -41.36
C VAL A 262 40.85 -6.30 -41.23
N VAL A 263 40.97 -5.14 -40.61
CA VAL A 263 42.26 -4.49 -40.30
C VAL A 263 42.71 -4.94 -38.92
N THR A 264 43.95 -5.44 -38.80
CA THR A 264 44.42 -6.03 -37.56
C THR A 264 45.76 -5.46 -37.09
N ASN A 265 45.90 -5.38 -35.75
CA ASN A 265 47.16 -5.51 -35.05
C ASN A 265 47.22 -6.93 -34.54
N PRO A 266 48.16 -7.78 -34.96
CA PRO A 266 48.14 -9.26 -34.86
C PRO A 266 47.77 -9.80 -33.49
N THR A 267 48.20 -9.15 -32.41
CA THR A 267 48.04 -9.65 -31.03
C THR A 267 46.89 -8.95 -30.28
N HIS A 268 46.53 -7.70 -30.65
CA HIS A 268 45.73 -6.88 -29.78
C HIS A 268 44.39 -6.38 -30.34
N TYR A 269 44.34 -6.06 -31.64
CA TYR A 269 43.15 -5.40 -32.21
C TYR A 269 42.72 -6.07 -33.51
N ALA A 270 41.40 -6.16 -33.74
CA ALA A 270 40.82 -6.44 -35.03
C ALA A 270 39.58 -5.56 -35.21
N VAL A 271 39.49 -4.92 -36.38
CA VAL A 271 38.39 -4.04 -36.76
C VAL A 271 37.91 -4.46 -38.17
N ALA A 272 36.63 -4.83 -38.27
CA ALA A 272 35.99 -5.18 -39.52
C ALA A 272 35.34 -3.92 -40.13
N LEU A 273 35.62 -3.66 -41.39
CA LEU A 273 35.10 -2.54 -42.15
C LEU A 273 34.18 -3.05 -43.25
N LYS A 274 33.02 -2.40 -43.40
CA LYS A 274 32.06 -2.60 -44.47
C LYS A 274 31.98 -1.34 -45.32
N PHE A 275 32.00 -1.54 -46.64
CA PHE A 275 31.81 -0.50 -47.62
C PHE A 275 30.92 -1.05 -48.76
N ASP A 276 29.78 -0.46 -48.98
CA ASP A 276 28.82 -0.86 -50.02
C ASP A 276 28.04 0.37 -50.54
N GLU A 277 27.11 0.13 -51.45
CA GLU A 277 26.29 1.20 -52.04
C GLU A 277 25.41 1.96 -51.02
N GLU A 278 25.01 1.24 -49.93
CA GLU A 278 24.23 1.87 -48.86
C GLU A 278 25.10 2.72 -47.94
N HIS A 279 26.42 2.46 -47.90
CA HIS A 279 27.38 3.15 -47.05
C HIS A 279 28.51 3.75 -47.93
N PRO A 280 28.35 4.98 -48.44
CA PRO A 280 29.33 5.62 -49.30
C PRO A 280 30.66 5.95 -48.61
N VAL A 281 30.68 5.80 -47.27
CA VAL A 281 31.86 5.89 -46.41
C VAL A 281 32.02 4.58 -45.65
N PRO A 282 33.21 3.97 -45.52
CA PRO A 282 33.41 2.76 -44.79
C PRO A 282 32.93 2.83 -43.33
N VAL A 283 32.23 1.80 -42.88
CA VAL A 283 31.64 1.69 -41.53
C VAL A 283 32.30 0.58 -40.75
N VAL A 284 32.54 0.82 -39.45
CA VAL A 284 33.06 -0.23 -38.55
C VAL A 284 31.91 -1.12 -38.10
N VAL A 285 31.83 -2.35 -38.63
CA VAL A 285 30.77 -3.33 -38.30
C VAL A 285 31.12 -4.25 -37.14
N ALA A 286 32.41 -4.47 -36.89
CA ALA A 286 32.85 -5.19 -35.68
C ALA A 286 34.22 -4.66 -35.24
N LYS A 287 34.45 -4.61 -33.93
CA LYS A 287 35.74 -4.30 -33.36
C LYS A 287 35.96 -5.03 -32.05
N GLY A 288 37.20 -5.45 -31.80
CA GLY A 288 37.52 -6.16 -30.56
C GLY A 288 38.99 -6.15 -30.22
N THR A 289 39.29 -6.41 -28.95
CA THR A 289 40.66 -6.60 -28.43
C THR A 289 40.88 -8.04 -28.02
N ASP A 290 42.10 -8.46 -28.03
CA ASP A 290 42.60 -9.74 -27.47
C ASP A 290 41.71 -10.94 -27.89
N TYR A 291 40.94 -11.53 -26.98
CA TYR A 291 40.05 -12.65 -27.24
C TYR A 291 39.00 -12.35 -28.36
N LEU A 292 38.40 -11.17 -28.33
CA LEU A 292 37.42 -10.77 -29.35
C LEU A 292 38.10 -10.56 -30.71
N ALA A 293 39.34 -10.02 -30.74
CA ALA A 293 40.11 -9.84 -31.94
C ALA A 293 40.44 -11.21 -32.62
N ILE A 294 40.81 -12.22 -31.80
CA ILE A 294 41.03 -13.58 -32.30
C ILE A 294 39.75 -14.16 -32.90
N ARG A 295 38.62 -13.96 -32.24
CA ARG A 295 37.33 -14.49 -32.71
C ARG A 295 36.87 -13.78 -34.00
N ILE A 296 37.05 -12.42 -34.10
CA ILE A 296 36.77 -11.67 -35.34
C ILE A 296 37.62 -12.22 -36.50
N LYS A 297 38.90 -12.42 -36.30
CA LYS A 297 39.81 -13.02 -37.32
C LYS A 297 39.42 -14.44 -37.70
N GLY A 298 38.96 -15.26 -36.75
CA GLY A 298 38.44 -16.59 -36.99
C GLY A 298 37.24 -16.57 -37.96
N ILE A 299 36.22 -15.78 -37.63
CA ILE A 299 35.02 -15.63 -38.46
C ILE A 299 35.38 -15.02 -39.85
N ALA A 300 36.28 -14.06 -39.90
CA ALA A 300 36.72 -13.48 -41.16
C ALA A 300 37.37 -14.53 -42.10
N ARG A 301 38.19 -15.44 -41.55
CA ARG A 301 38.81 -16.54 -42.33
C ARG A 301 37.76 -17.57 -42.79
N GLU A 302 36.79 -17.88 -41.98
CA GLU A 302 35.70 -18.80 -42.33
C GLU A 302 34.82 -18.31 -43.49
N HIS A 303 34.77 -16.97 -43.65
CA HIS A 303 33.95 -16.31 -44.66
C HIS A 303 34.80 -15.67 -45.80
N ASP A 304 36.07 -16.10 -45.95
CA ASP A 304 36.99 -15.64 -46.99
C ASP A 304 37.20 -14.10 -47.05
N ILE A 305 37.06 -13.42 -45.87
CA ILE A 305 37.28 -11.98 -45.77
C ILE A 305 38.78 -11.71 -45.57
N GLU A 306 39.30 -10.80 -46.39
CA GLU A 306 40.73 -10.46 -46.33
C GLU A 306 41.11 -9.78 -45.00
N ILE A 307 42.22 -10.26 -44.43
CA ILE A 307 42.77 -9.75 -43.17
C ILE A 307 44.08 -9.00 -43.48
N ILE A 308 44.09 -7.72 -43.36
CA ILE A 308 45.21 -6.85 -43.63
C ILE A 308 45.86 -6.44 -42.29
N GLU A 309 47.16 -6.66 -42.15
CA GLU A 309 47.90 -6.22 -41.01
C GLU A 309 48.30 -4.75 -41.18
N ASN A 310 47.74 -3.88 -40.31
CA ASN A 310 48.18 -2.50 -40.16
C ASN A 310 47.99 -2.10 -38.69
N LYS A 311 49.10 -2.12 -37.96
CA LYS A 311 49.13 -1.93 -36.50
C LYS A 311 48.59 -0.56 -36.05
N THR A 312 48.99 0.49 -36.80
CA THR A 312 48.63 1.88 -36.50
C THR A 312 47.16 2.09 -36.73
N LEU A 313 46.69 1.78 -37.95
CA LEU A 313 45.29 1.95 -38.38
C LEU A 313 44.35 1.13 -37.54
N ALA A 314 44.65 -0.14 -37.21
CA ALA A 314 43.80 -0.95 -36.36
C ALA A 314 43.60 -0.36 -34.95
N ARG A 315 44.63 0.28 -34.40
CA ARG A 315 44.56 0.91 -33.08
C ARG A 315 43.72 2.20 -33.13
N GLU A 316 43.90 3.04 -34.15
CA GLU A 316 43.17 4.27 -34.34
C GLU A 316 41.69 4.00 -34.61
N LEU A 317 41.36 3.09 -35.52
CA LEU A 317 39.97 2.65 -35.77
C LEU A 317 39.28 2.12 -34.53
N TYR A 318 39.99 1.32 -33.72
CA TYR A 318 39.43 0.78 -32.48
C TYR A 318 39.15 1.87 -31.44
N ARG A 319 40.08 2.86 -31.29
CA ARG A 319 39.98 3.92 -30.30
C ARG A 319 38.96 4.96 -30.68
N ASP A 320 39.02 5.44 -31.92
CA ASP A 320 38.39 6.72 -32.34
C ASP A 320 37.02 6.49 -33.04
N VAL A 321 36.78 5.31 -33.59
CA VAL A 321 35.53 5.02 -34.31
C VAL A 321 34.59 4.12 -33.48
N LYS A 322 33.35 4.56 -33.29
CA LYS A 322 32.33 3.76 -32.59
C LYS A 322 31.83 2.62 -33.51
N LEU A 323 31.33 1.57 -32.89
CA LEU A 323 30.66 0.49 -33.62
C LEU A 323 29.47 1.04 -34.40
N ASN A 324 29.28 0.56 -35.62
CA ASN A 324 28.28 1.03 -36.61
C ASN A 324 28.43 2.53 -36.99
N ALA A 325 29.57 3.12 -36.80
CA ALA A 325 29.84 4.48 -37.24
C ALA A 325 30.76 4.49 -38.45
N ALA A 326 30.60 5.52 -39.28
CA ALA A 326 31.51 5.82 -40.42
C ALA A 326 32.87 6.23 -39.86
N ILE A 327 33.92 5.94 -40.63
CA ILE A 327 35.28 6.36 -40.31
C ILE A 327 35.39 7.88 -40.45
N PRO A 328 36.20 8.56 -39.61
CA PRO A 328 36.45 10.01 -39.74
C PRO A 328 37.35 10.30 -40.92
N GLU A 329 37.28 11.53 -41.46
CA GLU A 329 38.03 11.98 -42.65
C GLU A 329 39.55 11.77 -42.51
N GLU A 330 40.09 11.91 -41.33
CA GLU A 330 41.52 11.71 -41.00
C GLU A 330 42.01 10.33 -41.33
N LEU A 331 41.15 9.32 -41.34
CA LEU A 331 41.47 7.91 -41.60
C LEU A 331 41.13 7.48 -43.05
N PHE A 332 40.56 8.35 -43.88
CA PHE A 332 40.15 8.00 -45.24
C PHE A 332 41.30 7.50 -46.10
N GLU A 333 42.44 8.21 -46.11
CA GLU A 333 43.61 7.84 -46.90
C GLU A 333 44.17 6.48 -46.50
N ALA A 334 44.33 6.23 -45.19
CA ALA A 334 44.84 4.98 -44.68
C ALA A 334 43.89 3.79 -44.95
N VAL A 335 42.59 4.01 -44.86
CA VAL A 335 41.56 2.99 -45.16
C VAL A 335 41.47 2.76 -46.69
N ALA A 336 41.58 3.79 -47.53
CA ALA A 336 41.59 3.65 -48.98
C ALA A 336 42.79 2.76 -49.47
N ILE A 337 43.96 2.91 -48.87
CA ILE A 337 45.12 2.04 -49.14
C ILE A 337 44.81 0.59 -48.83
N VAL A 338 44.14 0.32 -47.69
CA VAL A 338 43.74 -1.04 -47.30
C VAL A 338 42.76 -1.63 -48.34
N PHE A 339 41.73 -0.88 -48.75
CA PHE A 339 40.78 -1.34 -49.75
C PHE A 339 41.44 -1.59 -51.11
N ALA A 340 42.41 -0.72 -51.53
CA ALA A 340 43.17 -0.94 -52.73
C ALA A 340 44.01 -2.22 -52.67
N GLN A 341 44.59 -2.58 -51.49
CA GLN A 341 45.29 -3.83 -51.30
C GLN A 341 44.35 -5.03 -51.41
N VAL A 342 43.13 -4.96 -50.81
CA VAL A 342 42.13 -6.01 -50.96
C VAL A 342 41.74 -6.21 -52.41
N ALA A 343 41.43 -5.16 -53.13
CA ALA A 343 41.09 -5.26 -54.57
C ALA A 343 42.20 -5.91 -55.40
N LYS A 344 43.46 -5.61 -55.11
CA LYS A 344 44.61 -6.24 -55.78
C LYS A 344 44.70 -7.73 -55.47
N LEU A 345 44.55 -8.12 -54.23
CA LEU A 345 44.56 -9.54 -53.80
C LEU A 345 43.41 -10.35 -54.44
N GLU A 346 42.24 -9.75 -54.54
CA GLU A 346 41.10 -10.38 -55.20
C GLU A 346 41.34 -10.59 -56.70
N GLN A 347 41.92 -9.58 -57.36
CA GLN A 347 42.31 -9.72 -58.78
C GLN A 347 43.36 -10.82 -58.99
N GLU A 348 44.36 -10.93 -58.13
CA GLU A 348 45.39 -11.96 -58.21
C GLU A 348 44.79 -13.37 -57.98
N ARG A 349 43.87 -13.51 -57.05
CA ARG A 349 43.12 -14.78 -56.81
C ARG A 349 42.25 -15.16 -58.00
N GLN A 350 41.58 -14.23 -58.65
CA GLN A 350 40.80 -14.52 -59.85
C GLN A 350 41.68 -14.94 -60.97
N LYS A 351 42.85 -14.33 -61.22
CA LYS A 351 43.82 -14.77 -62.22
C LYS A 351 44.37 -16.17 -61.96
N GLN A 352 44.64 -16.51 -60.69
CA GLN A 352 45.12 -17.87 -60.32
C GLN A 352 44.04 -18.96 -60.48
N LYS A 353 42.74 -18.63 -60.25
CA LYS A 353 41.62 -19.55 -60.51
C LYS A 353 41.41 -19.82 -62.02
N ILE A 354 41.74 -18.85 -62.87
CA ILE A 354 41.65 -19.02 -64.35
C ILE A 354 42.83 -19.85 -64.91
N ILE A 355 44.00 -19.85 -64.27
CA ILE A 355 45.23 -20.52 -64.73
C ILE A 355 45.31 -22.00 -64.25
N LYS A 356 44.48 -22.48 -63.35
CA LYS A 356 44.33 -23.88 -62.98
C LYS A 356 43.06 -24.44 -63.59
N PRO A 357 43.09 -24.98 -64.81
CA PRO A 357 42.07 -25.94 -65.32
C PRO A 357 42.23 -27.27 -64.57
N LEU A 358 41.14 -27.91 -64.28
CA LEU A 358 40.95 -29.26 -63.65
C LEU A 358 42.01 -30.27 -64.01
#